data_a11d248215d312872161e454ecbdc7e9
#
_entry.id   a11d248215d312872161e454ecbdc7e9
#
_cell.length_a   1.000
_cell.length_b   1.000
_cell.length_c   1.000
_cell.angle_alpha   90.00
_cell.angle_beta   90.00
_cell.angle_gamma   90.00
#
_symmetry.space_group_name_H-M   'P 1'
#
loop_
_entity.id
_entity.type
_entity.pdbx_description
1 polymer ?
#
loop_
_entity_poly.entity_id
_entity_poly.type
_entity_poly.pdbx_seq_one_letter_code
_entity_poly.pdbx_strand_id
1 'polypeptide(L)'
;MKKILLLTVFAIFASCSVSKSPKWVRMDSLKAESFSFKQIILVSDAVFFNPNDIGCTLVDSDIKVFVNGAEVGTAKQNKEVKAVSKGEFIVPLTVNFSPKKLISSNADLLNGTLSKILSGEVDVQYKGTFSLKKAGIPFTVPIDHSDKLKF
;
A
#
# COMPACT_ATOMS: atom_id res chain seq x y z
N MET A 1 -55.27 -16.77 21.10
CA MET A 1 -54.23 -17.44 20.30
C MET A 1 -53.85 -16.56 19.10
N LYS A 2 -53.37 -15.31 19.31
CA LYS A 2 -53.03 -14.38 18.21
C LYS A 2 -51.86 -13.46 18.57
N LYS A 3 -50.80 -13.96 19.23
CA LYS A 3 -49.65 -13.13 19.69
C LYS A 3 -48.28 -13.76 19.46
N ILE A 4 -48.11 -14.73 18.56
CA ILE A 4 -46.78 -15.41 18.30
C ILE A 4 -46.30 -15.26 16.88
N LEU A 5 -46.80 -14.33 16.08
CA LEU A 5 -46.40 -14.22 14.67
C LEU A 5 -45.66 -12.89 14.36
N LEU A 6 -44.99 -12.29 15.31
CA LEU A 6 -44.33 -10.98 15.09
C LEU A 6 -42.85 -10.96 15.48
N LEU A 7 -42.15 -12.11 15.56
CA LEU A 7 -40.79 -12.15 16.10
C LEU A 7 -39.77 -12.85 15.17
N THR A 8 -40.02 -12.98 13.88
CA THR A 8 -39.14 -13.73 12.96
C THR A 8 -38.71 -12.96 11.72
N VAL A 9 -38.72 -11.62 11.71
CA VAL A 9 -38.26 -10.82 10.55
C VAL A 9 -36.98 -10.00 10.85
N PHE A 10 -36.27 -10.27 11.94
CA PHE A 10 -35.12 -9.41 12.34
C PHE A 10 -33.76 -10.12 12.28
N ALA A 11 -33.50 -10.95 11.32
CA ALA A 11 -32.22 -11.66 11.27
C ALA A 11 -31.65 -11.86 9.86
N ILE A 12 -31.74 -10.87 8.96
CA ILE A 12 -30.97 -10.93 7.69
C ILE A 12 -30.38 -9.55 7.38
N PHE A 13 -29.62 -8.97 8.30
CA PHE A 13 -28.54 -8.07 7.94
C PHE A 13 -27.23 -8.85 8.03
N ALA A 14 -27.07 -9.85 7.17
CA ALA A 14 -25.75 -10.39 6.89
C ALA A 14 -24.94 -9.25 6.30
N SER A 15 -24.17 -8.61 7.16
CA SER A 15 -23.18 -7.60 6.87
C SER A 15 -22.28 -8.07 5.73
N CYS A 16 -22.54 -7.62 4.50
CA CYS A 16 -21.56 -7.63 3.43
C CYS A 16 -20.46 -6.61 3.77
N SER A 17 -19.69 -6.88 4.81
CA SER A 17 -18.53 -6.08 5.12
C SER A 17 -17.42 -6.42 4.14
N VAL A 18 -16.82 -5.39 3.56
CA VAL A 18 -15.48 -5.52 2.95
C VAL A 18 -14.55 -5.90 4.10
N SER A 19 -14.31 -7.18 4.28
CA SER A 19 -13.67 -7.70 5.47
C SER A 19 -12.20 -7.99 5.28
N LYS A 20 -11.69 -7.92 4.04
CA LYS A 20 -10.33 -8.32 3.71
C LYS A 20 -9.59 -7.20 3.00
N SER A 21 -8.43 -6.82 3.55
CA SER A 21 -7.52 -5.88 2.91
C SER A 21 -7.01 -6.42 1.57
N PRO A 22 -6.71 -5.56 0.61
CA PRO A 22 -6.01 -5.95 -0.61
C PRO A 22 -4.71 -6.66 -0.28
N LYS A 23 -4.40 -7.71 -1.04
CA LYS A 23 -3.16 -8.46 -0.88
C LYS A 23 -2.12 -7.92 -1.86
N TRP A 24 -0.93 -7.67 -1.38
CA TRP A 24 0.21 -7.39 -2.22
C TRP A 24 0.52 -8.60 -3.10
N VAL A 25 0.82 -8.38 -4.38
CA VAL A 25 1.22 -9.44 -5.31
C VAL A 25 2.66 -9.22 -5.75
N ARG A 26 2.96 -8.07 -6.35
CA ARG A 26 4.31 -7.73 -6.84
C ARG A 26 4.42 -6.23 -7.15
N MET A 27 5.63 -5.80 -7.37
CA MET A 27 5.93 -4.47 -7.92
C MET A 27 6.51 -4.64 -9.33
N ASP A 28 5.90 -3.95 -10.28
CA ASP A 28 6.34 -3.94 -11.67
C ASP A 28 6.89 -2.56 -12.04
N SER A 29 7.72 -2.52 -13.08
CA SER A 29 8.13 -1.27 -13.76
C SER A 29 8.79 -0.21 -12.86
N LEU A 30 9.59 -0.61 -11.87
CA LEU A 30 10.32 0.35 -11.04
C LEU A 30 11.33 1.14 -11.90
N LYS A 31 11.16 2.47 -11.96
CA LYS A 31 12.00 3.38 -12.74
C LYS A 31 12.35 4.62 -11.93
N ALA A 32 13.56 5.12 -12.09
CA ALA A 32 13.94 6.44 -11.59
C ALA A 32 13.52 7.50 -12.62
N GLU A 33 12.59 8.38 -12.25
CA GLU A 33 12.16 9.51 -13.06
C GLU A 33 13.07 10.72 -12.87
N SER A 34 13.57 10.90 -11.64
CA SER A 34 14.49 11.98 -11.30
C SER A 34 15.50 11.49 -10.27
N PHE A 35 16.75 11.90 -10.43
CA PHE A 35 17.83 11.58 -9.52
C PHE A 35 18.65 12.82 -9.18
N SER A 36 18.61 13.23 -7.92
CA SER A 36 19.43 14.31 -7.38
C SER A 36 19.85 14.02 -5.93
N PHE A 37 20.89 14.72 -5.44
CA PHE A 37 21.29 14.61 -4.04
C PHE A 37 20.23 15.10 -3.03
N LYS A 38 19.27 15.90 -3.48
CA LYS A 38 18.17 16.41 -2.62
C LYS A 38 16.97 15.49 -2.61
N GLN A 39 16.66 14.89 -3.76
CA GLN A 39 15.43 14.11 -3.97
C GLN A 39 15.64 13.10 -5.09
N ILE A 40 15.12 11.91 -4.88
CA ILE A 40 14.96 10.87 -5.90
C ILE A 40 13.46 10.65 -6.06
N ILE A 41 13.00 10.62 -7.31
CA ILE A 41 11.63 10.28 -7.64
C ILE A 41 11.65 8.94 -8.36
N LEU A 42 11.00 7.95 -7.77
CA LEU A 42 10.80 6.65 -8.37
C LEU A 42 9.32 6.50 -8.75
N VAL A 43 9.07 5.91 -9.89
CA VAL A 43 7.73 5.51 -10.32
C VAL A 43 7.67 4.00 -10.46
N SER A 44 6.56 3.42 -10.05
CA SER A 44 6.35 1.97 -10.14
C SER A 44 4.89 1.63 -10.20
N ASP A 45 4.60 0.44 -10.67
CA ASP A 45 3.27 -0.15 -10.70
C ASP A 45 3.18 -1.24 -9.62
N ALA A 46 2.50 -0.93 -8.52
CA ALA A 46 2.23 -1.90 -7.46
C ALA A 46 0.99 -2.71 -7.80
N VAL A 47 1.12 -4.02 -7.90
CA VAL A 47 0.03 -4.95 -8.21
C VAL A 47 -0.52 -5.52 -6.92
N PHE A 48 -1.82 -5.37 -6.74
CA PHE A 48 -2.59 -5.91 -5.61
C PHE A 48 -3.68 -6.84 -6.10
N PHE A 49 -4.09 -7.76 -5.25
CA PHE A 49 -5.26 -8.62 -5.45
C PHE A 49 -6.37 -8.22 -4.48
N ASN A 50 -7.58 -7.99 -5.00
CA ASN A 50 -8.77 -7.76 -4.18
C ASN A 50 -9.43 -9.11 -3.83
N PRO A 51 -9.34 -9.60 -2.58
CA PRO A 51 -9.92 -10.88 -2.18
C PRO A 51 -11.44 -10.83 -1.94
N ASN A 52 -12.06 -9.67 -2.07
CA ASN A 52 -13.47 -9.46 -1.79
C ASN A 52 -14.34 -9.76 -3.02
N ASP A 53 -15.59 -10.19 -2.79
CA ASP A 53 -16.59 -10.44 -3.83
C ASP A 53 -17.14 -9.17 -4.47
N ILE A 54 -16.69 -8.02 -4.01
CA ILE A 54 -17.17 -6.71 -4.43
C ILE A 54 -15.97 -5.84 -4.83
N GLY A 55 -16.13 -5.13 -5.96
CA GLY A 55 -15.18 -4.12 -6.40
C GLY A 55 -15.27 -2.84 -5.55
N CYS A 56 -14.18 -2.09 -5.53
CA CYS A 56 -14.10 -0.78 -4.90
C CYS A 56 -13.20 0.15 -5.73
N THR A 57 -13.18 1.43 -5.38
CA THR A 57 -12.29 2.42 -6.00
C THR A 57 -11.29 2.89 -4.96
N LEU A 58 -10.01 2.74 -5.26
CA LEU A 58 -8.92 3.33 -4.50
C LEU A 58 -8.82 4.80 -4.88
N VAL A 59 -9.09 5.69 -3.93
CA VAL A 59 -9.14 7.15 -4.19
C VAL A 59 -7.91 7.88 -3.72
N ASP A 60 -7.22 7.36 -2.69
CA ASP A 60 -6.01 7.96 -2.15
C ASP A 60 -5.14 6.92 -1.44
N SER A 61 -3.84 7.21 -1.32
CA SER A 61 -2.88 6.42 -0.57
C SER A 61 -1.97 7.33 0.25
N ASP A 62 -1.81 7.00 1.52
CA ASP A 62 -0.82 7.61 2.40
C ASP A 62 0.11 6.51 2.91
N ILE A 63 1.22 6.33 2.20
CA ILE A 63 2.15 5.24 2.43
C ILE A 63 3.54 5.82 2.72
N LYS A 64 4.10 5.48 3.87
CA LYS A 64 5.49 5.73 4.22
C LYS A 64 6.36 4.60 3.70
N VAL A 65 7.52 4.96 3.17
CA VAL A 65 8.51 4.01 2.66
C VAL A 65 9.70 4.00 3.60
N PHE A 66 10.07 2.81 4.04
CA PHE A 66 11.22 2.56 4.89
C PHE A 66 12.23 1.73 4.13
N VAL A 67 13.51 2.06 4.28
CA VAL A 67 14.63 1.29 3.74
C VAL A 67 15.52 0.87 4.90
N ASN A 68 15.71 -0.43 5.08
CA ASN A 68 16.43 -1.00 6.22
C ASN A 68 16.01 -0.41 7.57
N GLY A 69 14.70 -0.16 7.75
CA GLY A 69 14.10 0.39 8.97
C GLY A 69 14.11 1.93 9.08
N ALA A 70 14.77 2.65 8.19
CA ALA A 70 14.76 4.12 8.18
C ALA A 70 13.65 4.66 7.26
N GLU A 71 12.81 5.60 7.74
CA GLU A 71 11.84 6.30 6.90
C GLU A 71 12.56 7.18 5.89
N VAL A 72 12.41 6.87 4.62
CA VAL A 72 13.12 7.57 3.54
C VAL A 72 12.21 8.49 2.73
N GLY A 73 10.92 8.21 2.69
CA GLY A 73 9.99 8.98 1.90
C GLY A 73 8.55 8.49 1.99
N THR A 74 7.76 8.95 1.02
CA THR A 74 6.33 8.61 0.89
C THR A 74 6.05 8.11 -0.51
N ALA A 75 5.14 7.15 -0.61
CA ALA A 75 4.56 6.69 -1.88
C ALA A 75 3.13 7.18 -1.98
N LYS A 76 2.79 7.79 -3.10
CA LYS A 76 1.44 8.25 -3.42
C LYS A 76 0.99 7.72 -4.76
N GLN A 77 -0.29 7.41 -4.85
CA GLN A 77 -0.88 7.07 -6.15
C GLN A 77 -1.08 8.33 -7.01
N ASN A 78 -1.00 8.15 -8.33
CA ASN A 78 -1.11 9.25 -9.28
C ASN A 78 -2.54 9.47 -9.78
N LYS A 79 -3.43 8.50 -9.59
CA LYS A 79 -4.82 8.54 -10.05
C LYS A 79 -5.70 7.55 -9.27
N GLU A 80 -7.01 7.76 -9.32
CA GLU A 80 -7.96 6.78 -8.81
C GLU A 80 -7.86 5.45 -9.57
N VAL A 81 -7.99 4.34 -8.85
CA VAL A 81 -7.85 2.97 -9.39
C VAL A 81 -9.06 2.14 -9.02
N LYS A 82 -9.65 1.48 -10.01
CA LYS A 82 -10.73 0.51 -9.78
C LYS A 82 -10.15 -0.85 -9.42
N ALA A 83 -10.42 -1.31 -8.20
CA ALA A 83 -10.11 -2.65 -7.74
C ALA A 83 -11.30 -3.56 -8.04
N VAL A 84 -11.20 -4.38 -9.09
CA VAL A 84 -12.25 -5.35 -9.48
C VAL A 84 -12.41 -6.42 -8.39
N SER A 85 -13.61 -7.02 -8.28
CA SER A 85 -13.84 -8.12 -7.34
C SER A 85 -13.02 -9.36 -7.75
N LYS A 86 -12.42 -10.06 -6.78
CA LYS A 86 -11.63 -11.29 -7.00
C LYS A 86 -10.59 -11.16 -8.12
N GLY A 87 -10.04 -9.96 -8.31
CA GLY A 87 -9.10 -9.69 -9.39
C GLY A 87 -7.89 -8.87 -8.96
N GLU A 88 -6.87 -8.88 -9.80
CA GLU A 88 -5.72 -7.99 -9.66
C GLU A 88 -6.06 -6.59 -10.13
N PHE A 89 -5.45 -5.61 -9.50
CA PHE A 89 -5.50 -4.21 -9.91
C PHE A 89 -4.13 -3.56 -9.72
N ILE A 90 -3.83 -2.60 -10.58
CA ILE A 90 -2.53 -1.93 -10.64
C ILE A 90 -2.67 -0.54 -10.04
N VAL A 91 -1.84 -0.22 -9.07
CA VAL A 91 -1.74 1.10 -8.44
C VAL A 91 -0.44 1.75 -8.90
N PRO A 92 -0.50 2.74 -9.81
CA PRO A 92 0.68 3.50 -10.20
C PRO A 92 1.09 4.39 -9.03
N LEU A 93 2.29 4.18 -8.52
CA LEU A 93 2.85 4.88 -7.37
C LEU A 93 4.01 5.78 -7.79
N THR A 94 4.05 6.97 -7.21
CA THR A 94 5.24 7.83 -7.20
C THR A 94 5.82 7.83 -5.80
N VAL A 95 7.06 7.40 -5.67
CA VAL A 95 7.82 7.40 -4.42
C VAL A 95 8.76 8.59 -4.41
N ASN A 96 8.55 9.49 -3.48
CA ASN A 96 9.47 10.59 -3.20
C ASN A 96 10.43 10.18 -2.09
N PHE A 97 11.69 10.05 -2.44
CA PHE A 97 12.75 9.60 -1.57
C PHE A 97 13.76 10.70 -1.31
N SER A 98 14.14 10.91 -0.06
CA SER A 98 15.18 11.88 0.32
C SER A 98 16.47 11.17 0.75
N PRO A 99 17.55 11.21 -0.06
CA PRO A 99 18.85 10.64 0.33
C PRO A 99 19.40 11.20 1.62
N LYS A 100 19.13 12.49 1.91
CA LYS A 100 19.55 13.13 3.17
C LYS A 100 18.95 12.47 4.41
N LYS A 101 17.73 11.94 4.33
CA LYS A 101 17.12 11.25 5.46
C LYS A 101 17.83 9.96 5.81
N LEU A 102 18.39 9.25 4.83
CA LEU A 102 19.25 8.09 5.07
C LEU A 102 20.54 8.47 5.80
N ILE A 103 21.10 9.63 5.44
CA ILE A 103 22.38 10.10 6.00
C ILE A 103 22.21 10.63 7.43
N SER A 104 21.06 11.23 7.76
CA SER A 104 20.83 11.89 9.05
C SER A 104 20.26 10.98 10.14
N SER A 105 19.78 9.78 9.80
CA SER A 105 19.04 8.97 10.75
C SER A 105 19.88 8.06 11.67
N ASN A 106 21.16 7.90 11.48
CA ASN A 106 22.20 7.34 12.40
C ASN A 106 23.40 6.83 11.60
N ALA A 107 24.62 7.14 12.05
CA ALA A 107 25.87 6.68 11.41
C ALA A 107 25.97 5.14 11.35
N ASP A 108 25.39 4.42 12.32
CA ASP A 108 25.39 2.95 12.34
C ASP A 108 24.42 2.34 11.32
N LEU A 109 23.28 3.00 11.07
CA LEU A 109 22.36 2.62 9.98
C LEU A 109 22.98 2.88 8.61
N LEU A 110 23.81 3.93 8.48
CA LEU A 110 24.54 4.22 7.24
C LEU A 110 25.47 3.10 6.84
N ASN A 111 26.30 2.63 7.76
CA ASN A 111 27.27 1.57 7.47
C ASN A 111 26.57 0.26 7.13
N GLY A 112 25.53 -0.10 7.88
CA GLY A 112 24.71 -1.29 7.60
C GLY A 112 23.89 -1.19 6.32
N THR A 113 23.30 -0.03 6.04
CA THR A 113 22.47 0.22 4.84
C THR A 113 23.32 0.30 3.59
N LEU A 114 24.46 1.00 3.63
CA LEU A 114 25.40 1.06 2.50
C LEU A 114 25.99 -0.32 2.18
N SER A 115 26.37 -1.10 3.20
CA SER A 115 26.85 -2.45 3.01
C SER A 115 25.82 -3.33 2.33
N LYS A 116 24.56 -3.27 2.74
CA LYS A 116 23.45 -4.01 2.12
C LYS A 116 23.15 -3.54 0.70
N ILE A 117 23.16 -2.22 0.44
CA ILE A 117 23.01 -1.68 -0.91
C ILE A 117 24.15 -2.15 -1.80
N LEU A 118 25.38 -2.13 -1.31
CA LEU A 118 26.54 -2.60 -2.05
C LEU A 118 26.53 -4.13 -2.26
N SER A 119 25.91 -4.89 -1.37
CA SER A 119 25.70 -6.33 -1.56
C SER A 119 24.54 -6.67 -2.49
N GLY A 120 23.81 -5.65 -2.98
CA GLY A 120 22.68 -5.83 -3.89
C GLY A 120 21.37 -6.25 -3.23
N GLU A 121 21.27 -6.19 -1.90
CA GLU A 121 20.04 -6.51 -1.16
C GLU A 121 19.58 -5.32 -0.32
N VAL A 122 18.32 -4.92 -0.49
CA VAL A 122 17.70 -3.82 0.27
C VAL A 122 16.35 -4.28 0.81
N ASP A 123 16.17 -4.17 2.12
CA ASP A 123 14.86 -4.38 2.75
C ASP A 123 14.02 -3.11 2.61
N VAL A 124 12.92 -3.19 1.87
CA VAL A 124 11.97 -2.08 1.70
C VAL A 124 10.67 -2.43 2.39
N GLN A 125 10.17 -1.52 3.24
CA GLN A 125 8.88 -1.67 3.89
C GLN A 125 7.97 -0.51 3.52
N TYR A 126 6.71 -0.84 3.23
CA TYR A 126 5.62 0.08 2.93
C TYR A 126 4.60 0.03 4.06
N LYS A 127 4.42 1.14 4.78
CA LYS A 127 3.44 1.25 5.88
C LYS A 127 2.52 2.43 5.66
N GLY A 128 1.22 2.22 5.81
CA GLY A 128 0.26 3.31 5.67
C GLY A 128 -1.16 2.83 5.50
N THR A 129 -1.93 3.61 4.75
CA THR A 129 -3.34 3.33 4.50
C THR A 129 -3.72 3.57 3.06
N PHE A 130 -4.65 2.76 2.58
CA PHE A 130 -5.42 3.04 1.38
C PHE A 130 -6.79 3.61 1.77
N SER A 131 -7.18 4.71 1.12
CA SER A 131 -8.53 5.26 1.16
C SER A 131 -9.31 4.73 -0.02
N LEU A 132 -10.39 4.00 0.25
CA LEU A 132 -11.21 3.35 -0.75
C LEU A 132 -12.66 3.85 -0.66
N LYS A 133 -13.39 3.73 -1.77
CA LYS A 133 -14.84 3.95 -1.84
C LYS A 133 -15.54 2.73 -2.42
N LYS A 134 -16.65 2.32 -1.80
CA LYS A 134 -17.56 1.30 -2.29
C LYS A 134 -18.95 1.87 -2.34
N ALA A 135 -19.57 1.91 -3.52
CA ALA A 135 -20.88 2.52 -3.73
C ALA A 135 -20.99 3.95 -3.11
N GLY A 136 -19.91 4.74 -3.21
CA GLY A 136 -19.84 6.08 -2.65
C GLY A 136 -19.49 6.16 -1.14
N ILE A 137 -19.46 5.05 -0.41
CA ILE A 137 -19.14 5.02 1.02
C ILE A 137 -17.63 4.89 1.18
N PRO A 138 -16.95 5.84 1.84
CA PRO A 138 -15.51 5.79 2.08
C PRO A 138 -15.17 4.82 3.22
N PHE A 139 -14.02 4.18 3.10
CA PHE A 139 -13.40 3.38 4.15
C PHE A 139 -11.88 3.32 3.94
N THR A 140 -11.14 2.98 4.97
CA THR A 140 -9.67 2.85 4.90
C THR A 140 -9.25 1.42 5.22
N VAL A 141 -8.15 0.99 4.58
CA VAL A 141 -7.49 -0.28 4.90
C VAL A 141 -6.02 -0.04 5.17
N PRO A 142 -5.46 -0.67 6.22
CA PRO A 142 -4.04 -0.57 6.51
C PRO A 142 -3.23 -1.37 5.49
N ILE A 143 -2.03 -0.87 5.19
CA ILE A 143 -1.00 -1.54 4.40
C ILE A 143 0.24 -1.64 5.27
N ASP A 144 0.75 -2.85 5.42
CA ASP A 144 2.06 -3.15 5.99
C ASP A 144 2.66 -4.29 5.17
N HIS A 145 3.64 -3.96 4.36
CA HIS A 145 4.28 -4.92 3.47
C HIS A 145 5.79 -4.69 3.47
N SER A 146 6.54 -5.79 3.49
CA SER A 146 8.01 -5.76 3.40
C SER A 146 8.44 -6.61 2.23
N ASP A 147 9.39 -6.10 1.46
CA ASP A 147 9.98 -6.80 0.32
C ASP A 147 11.50 -6.66 0.35
N LYS A 148 12.19 -7.63 -0.25
CA LYS A 148 13.64 -7.59 -0.45
C LYS A 148 13.91 -7.32 -1.92
N LEU A 149 14.42 -6.15 -2.20
CA LEU A 149 14.85 -5.80 -3.54
C LEU A 149 16.29 -6.30 -3.75
N LYS A 150 16.52 -6.99 -4.86
CA LYS A 150 17.85 -7.39 -5.35
C LYS A 150 18.14 -6.64 -6.64
N PHE A 151 19.30 -6.00 -6.70
CA PHE A 151 19.76 -5.25 -7.88
C PHE A 151 20.83 -6.01 -8.63
#